data_fe4914b4a6513c103ed229d0270b17d4
#
_entry.id   fe4914b4a6513c103ed229d0270b17d4
#
_cell.length_a   1.000
_cell.length_b   1.000
_cell.length_c   1.000
_cell.angle_alpha   90.00
_cell.angle_beta   90.00
_cell.angle_gamma   90.00
#
_symmetry.space_group_name_H-M   'P 1'
#
loop_
_entity.id
_entity.type
_entity.pdbx_description
1 polymer ?
#
loop_
_entity_poly.entity_id
_entity_poly.type
_entity_poly.pdbx_seq_one_letter_code
_entity_poly.pdbx_strand_id
1 'polypeptide(L)'
;MNSDMAALFGDEYQSLRESVNGLAQKKIAPFAHDVDENSRYPQEAADALQAAGLAAAHVPVEYGGQGADALAAVIIIEEVARVCGASSLIPAVNKLGSVPLMNAGNEEQKKKYLTQLAAGKGFSYCLSESEAGSDAAAMKTKATKDGDSWILSSSKKWISNAGVSEFYTVLASTDLSKGAKGISAFIVEKSDAGVSFGAHEKKMGFRGSPTREVYFDNVKISDDRRLGEVGSGFSLAMKTLDHTRITIAAQALGIAQGAFDIAKKYAHERQQFGKPIFDFQGIQFMLADMAMQIEAARQLTYAAAIKSERGEKDLTFFSAAAKCFATDVAMKVTTDAVQVLGGYGYVSDYPVERMMRDS
;
A
#
# COMPACT_ATOMS: atom_id res chain seq x y z
N MET A 1 13.32 -21.13 -2.70
CA MET A 1 12.18 -21.98 -3.11
C MET A 1 11.37 -21.16 -4.10
N ASN A 2 11.53 -21.40 -5.41
CA ASN A 2 10.50 -20.94 -6.35
C ASN A 2 9.35 -21.95 -6.17
N SER A 3 8.35 -21.59 -5.38
CA SER A 3 7.07 -22.27 -5.53
C SER A 3 6.69 -22.09 -6.99
N ASP A 4 6.46 -23.18 -7.68
CA ASP A 4 6.05 -23.14 -9.08
C ASP A 4 4.65 -22.51 -9.12
N MET A 5 4.64 -21.17 -9.11
CA MET A 5 3.40 -20.38 -9.14
C MET A 5 2.58 -20.73 -10.39
N ALA A 6 3.25 -21.11 -11.50
CA ALA A 6 2.59 -21.56 -12.70
C ALA A 6 1.69 -22.77 -12.45
N ALA A 7 2.12 -23.73 -11.60
CA ALA A 7 1.32 -24.89 -11.26
C ALA A 7 0.04 -24.56 -10.46
N LEU A 8 0.04 -23.45 -9.71
CA LEU A 8 -1.07 -23.05 -8.84
C LEU A 8 -1.95 -21.96 -9.45
N PHE A 9 -1.36 -21.01 -10.19
CA PHE A 9 -2.05 -19.78 -10.62
C PHE A 9 -1.95 -19.48 -12.11
N GLY A 10 -1.10 -20.20 -12.86
CA GLY A 10 -0.86 -20.01 -14.29
C GLY A 10 0.45 -19.32 -14.62
N ASP A 11 0.97 -19.59 -15.82
CA ASP A 11 2.28 -19.11 -16.32
C ASP A 11 2.35 -17.58 -16.39
N GLU A 12 1.22 -16.91 -16.60
CA GLU A 12 1.12 -15.45 -16.71
C GLU A 12 1.53 -14.75 -15.42
N TYR A 13 1.08 -15.25 -14.26
CA TYR A 13 1.44 -14.66 -12.95
C TYR A 13 2.89 -14.94 -12.58
N GLN A 14 3.44 -16.09 -12.99
CA GLN A 14 4.86 -16.37 -12.83
C GLN A 14 5.70 -15.41 -13.67
N SER A 15 5.35 -15.20 -14.93
CA SER A 15 6.02 -14.27 -15.84
C SER A 15 5.94 -12.83 -15.33
N LEU A 16 4.77 -12.41 -14.79
CA LEU A 16 4.60 -11.11 -14.15
C LEU A 16 5.54 -10.95 -12.96
N ARG A 17 5.59 -11.94 -12.06
CA ARG A 17 6.47 -11.95 -10.90
C ARG A 17 7.92 -11.75 -11.30
N GLU A 18 8.41 -12.53 -12.25
CA GLU A 18 9.80 -12.46 -12.74
C GLU A 18 10.11 -11.09 -13.36
N SER A 19 9.20 -10.56 -14.15
CA SER A 19 9.34 -9.24 -14.77
C SER A 19 9.39 -8.12 -13.73
N VAL A 20 8.46 -8.12 -12.76
CA VAL A 20 8.42 -7.10 -11.68
C VAL A 20 9.63 -7.23 -10.77
N ASN A 21 10.02 -8.45 -10.40
CA ASN A 21 11.24 -8.69 -9.61
C ASN A 21 12.48 -8.15 -10.34
N GLY A 22 12.64 -8.47 -11.64
CA GLY A 22 13.74 -7.96 -12.45
C GLY A 22 13.80 -6.43 -12.52
N LEU A 23 12.63 -5.78 -12.65
CA LEU A 23 12.54 -4.31 -12.61
C LEU A 23 12.90 -3.79 -11.21
N ALA A 24 12.35 -4.37 -10.16
CA ALA A 24 12.59 -3.94 -8.78
C ALA A 24 14.06 -4.04 -8.39
N GLN A 25 14.72 -5.15 -8.73
CA GLN A 25 16.16 -5.34 -8.48
C GLN A 25 17.04 -4.34 -9.24
N LYS A 26 16.70 -4.04 -10.50
CA LYS A 26 17.52 -3.17 -11.34
C LYS A 26 17.27 -1.68 -11.14
N LYS A 27 16.04 -1.27 -10.83
CA LYS A 27 15.61 0.14 -10.86
C LYS A 27 15.18 0.68 -9.51
N ILE A 28 14.90 -0.16 -8.50
CA ILE A 28 14.41 0.27 -7.19
C ILE A 28 15.42 -0.07 -6.09
N ALA A 29 15.92 -1.30 -6.03
CA ALA A 29 16.82 -1.75 -4.98
C ALA A 29 18.07 -0.85 -4.80
N PRO A 30 18.74 -0.33 -5.88
CA PRO A 30 19.91 0.51 -5.73
C PRO A 30 19.67 1.82 -4.97
N PHE A 31 18.44 2.31 -4.93
CA PHE A 31 18.07 3.58 -4.29
C PHE A 31 17.38 3.40 -2.92
N ALA A 32 17.06 2.17 -2.54
CA ALA A 32 16.25 1.89 -1.35
C ALA A 32 16.90 2.37 -0.03
N HIS A 33 18.23 2.29 0.08
CA HIS A 33 18.97 2.81 1.25
C HIS A 33 18.90 4.33 1.30
N ASP A 34 19.23 5.03 0.22
CA ASP A 34 19.20 6.49 0.14
C ASP A 34 17.80 7.07 0.35
N VAL A 35 16.77 6.40 -0.16
CA VAL A 35 15.36 6.75 0.06
C VAL A 35 14.99 6.73 1.55
N ASP A 36 15.43 5.72 2.28
CA ASP A 36 15.18 5.60 3.73
C ASP A 36 16.01 6.60 4.53
N GLU A 37 17.32 6.65 4.29
CA GLU A 37 18.26 7.50 5.02
C GLU A 37 17.87 8.98 4.94
N ASN A 38 17.56 9.45 3.74
CA ASN A 38 17.17 10.83 3.49
C ASN A 38 15.66 11.09 3.63
N SER A 39 14.87 10.09 4.01
CA SER A 39 13.41 10.19 4.11
C SER A 39 12.78 10.86 2.87
N ARG A 40 13.32 10.58 1.67
CA ARG A 40 12.89 11.20 0.42
C ARG A 40 11.93 10.32 -0.37
N TYR A 41 11.05 10.95 -1.15
CA TYR A 41 10.17 10.22 -2.06
C TYR A 41 11.01 9.43 -3.08
N PRO A 42 10.66 8.14 -3.35
CA PRO A 42 11.40 7.27 -4.24
C PRO A 42 11.05 7.56 -5.71
N GLN A 43 11.53 8.69 -6.24
CA GLN A 43 11.20 9.16 -7.60
C GLN A 43 11.63 8.15 -8.66
N GLU A 44 12.78 7.52 -8.48
CA GLU A 44 13.30 6.50 -9.41
C GLU A 44 12.37 5.27 -9.50
N ALA A 45 11.79 4.88 -8.36
CA ALA A 45 10.78 3.83 -8.33
C ALA A 45 9.47 4.28 -8.99
N ALA A 46 9.04 5.52 -8.74
CA ALA A 46 7.84 6.08 -9.36
C ALA A 46 7.96 6.11 -10.89
N ASP A 47 9.08 6.60 -11.39
CA ASP A 47 9.36 6.69 -12.83
C ASP A 47 9.45 5.29 -13.47
N ALA A 48 10.14 4.34 -12.81
CA ALA A 48 10.27 2.98 -13.31
C ALA A 48 8.92 2.22 -13.34
N LEU A 49 8.14 2.35 -12.27
CA LEU A 49 6.80 1.74 -12.17
C LEU A 49 5.84 2.38 -13.17
N GLN A 50 5.88 3.69 -13.35
CA GLN A 50 5.05 4.38 -14.32
C GLN A 50 5.40 3.97 -15.76
N ALA A 51 6.68 3.95 -16.11
CA ALA A 51 7.14 3.55 -17.44
C ALA A 51 6.76 2.10 -17.79
N ALA A 52 6.64 1.22 -16.78
CA ALA A 52 6.21 -0.16 -16.94
C ALA A 52 4.68 -0.35 -16.82
N GLY A 53 3.90 0.71 -16.60
CA GLY A 53 2.45 0.65 -16.39
C GLY A 53 2.04 0.02 -15.05
N LEU A 54 2.97 -0.08 -14.07
CA LEU A 54 2.76 -0.78 -12.80
C LEU A 54 2.32 0.14 -11.66
N ALA A 55 2.50 1.47 -11.80
CA ALA A 55 2.13 2.42 -10.75
C ALA A 55 0.61 2.47 -10.48
N ALA A 56 -0.20 2.15 -11.48
CA ALA A 56 -1.66 2.11 -11.42
C ALA A 56 -2.22 0.95 -12.27
N ALA A 57 -1.58 -0.22 -12.20
CA ALA A 57 -1.91 -1.37 -13.04
C ALA A 57 -3.37 -1.83 -12.94
N HIS A 58 -4.02 -1.61 -11.78
CA HIS A 58 -5.42 -1.94 -11.50
C HIS A 58 -6.44 -1.07 -12.26
N VAL A 59 -6.01 0.04 -12.85
CA VAL A 59 -6.91 0.90 -13.63
C VAL A 59 -7.33 0.17 -14.91
N PRO A 60 -8.64 0.15 -15.25
CA PRO A 60 -9.12 -0.49 -16.46
C PRO A 60 -8.46 0.03 -17.74
N VAL A 61 -8.35 -0.85 -18.75
CA VAL A 61 -7.69 -0.55 -20.02
C VAL A 61 -8.37 0.62 -20.76
N GLU A 62 -9.68 0.74 -20.64
CA GLU A 62 -10.47 1.83 -21.22
C GLU A 62 -10.10 3.23 -20.71
N TYR A 63 -9.47 3.31 -19.53
CA TYR A 63 -8.92 4.55 -18.95
C TYR A 63 -7.40 4.63 -19.06
N GLY A 64 -6.76 3.75 -19.85
CA GLY A 64 -5.32 3.77 -20.11
C GLY A 64 -4.47 3.00 -19.08
N GLY A 65 -5.09 2.24 -18.18
CA GLY A 65 -4.39 1.33 -17.26
C GLY A 65 -4.08 -0.04 -17.89
N GLN A 66 -3.65 -0.99 -17.06
CA GLN A 66 -3.36 -2.35 -17.49
C GLN A 66 -4.53 -3.33 -17.28
N GLY A 67 -5.58 -2.92 -16.54
CA GLY A 67 -6.69 -3.80 -16.17
C GLY A 67 -6.24 -4.99 -15.29
N ALA A 68 -5.16 -4.82 -14.53
CA ALA A 68 -4.63 -5.87 -13.68
C ALA A 68 -5.65 -6.28 -12.62
N ASP A 69 -5.91 -7.57 -12.52
CA ASP A 69 -6.78 -8.14 -11.51
C ASP A 69 -6.18 -8.02 -10.08
N ALA A 70 -6.92 -8.48 -9.10
CA ALA A 70 -6.50 -8.35 -7.71
C ALA A 70 -5.23 -9.16 -7.41
N LEU A 71 -5.03 -10.32 -8.03
CA LEU A 71 -3.85 -11.16 -7.83
C LEU A 71 -2.61 -10.53 -8.49
N ALA A 72 -2.73 -10.05 -9.71
CA ALA A 72 -1.65 -9.33 -10.40
C ALA A 72 -1.21 -8.08 -9.60
N ALA A 73 -2.17 -7.29 -9.08
CA ALA A 73 -1.87 -6.14 -8.23
C ALA A 73 -1.13 -6.53 -6.93
N VAL A 74 -1.48 -7.66 -6.31
CA VAL A 74 -0.80 -8.23 -5.14
C VAL A 74 0.64 -8.61 -5.47
N ILE A 75 0.87 -9.32 -6.58
CA ILE A 75 2.21 -9.73 -7.02
C ILE A 75 3.11 -8.52 -7.30
N ILE A 76 2.57 -7.48 -7.93
CA ILE A 76 3.32 -6.23 -8.18
C ILE A 76 3.79 -5.62 -6.85
N ILE A 77 2.89 -5.47 -5.89
CA ILE A 77 3.20 -4.87 -4.59
C ILE A 77 4.19 -5.74 -3.81
N GLU A 78 4.00 -7.06 -3.79
CA GLU A 78 4.90 -8.01 -3.13
C GLU A 78 6.33 -7.90 -3.65
N GLU A 79 6.54 -7.96 -4.97
CA GLU A 79 7.89 -7.94 -5.55
C GLU A 79 8.58 -6.57 -5.41
N VAL A 80 7.84 -5.47 -5.44
CA VAL A 80 8.41 -4.15 -5.14
C VAL A 80 8.78 -4.04 -3.65
N ALA A 81 7.91 -4.50 -2.74
CA ALA A 81 8.14 -4.47 -1.30
C ALA A 81 9.33 -5.34 -0.89
N ARG A 82 9.62 -6.41 -1.63
CA ARG A 82 10.76 -7.31 -1.41
C ARG A 82 12.11 -6.60 -1.43
N VAL A 83 12.22 -5.46 -2.12
CA VAL A 83 13.44 -4.64 -2.17
C VAL A 83 13.30 -3.31 -1.45
N CYS A 84 12.09 -2.72 -1.43
CA CYS A 84 11.83 -1.42 -0.83
C CYS A 84 10.36 -1.28 -0.40
N GLY A 85 10.10 -1.38 0.90
CA GLY A 85 8.77 -1.20 1.47
C GLY A 85 8.14 0.15 1.09
N ALA A 86 8.90 1.25 1.19
CA ALA A 86 8.41 2.59 0.87
C ALA A 86 7.98 2.72 -0.61
N SER A 87 8.72 2.12 -1.55
CA SER A 87 8.39 2.18 -2.98
C SER A 87 7.12 1.40 -3.33
N SER A 88 6.80 0.34 -2.59
CA SER A 88 5.57 -0.44 -2.80
C SER A 88 4.30 0.33 -2.44
N LEU A 89 4.43 1.42 -1.66
CA LEU A 89 3.32 2.33 -1.38
C LEU A 89 2.89 3.17 -2.59
N ILE A 90 3.67 3.22 -3.67
CA ILE A 90 3.25 3.91 -4.90
C ILE A 90 2.01 3.22 -5.50
N PRO A 91 2.06 1.94 -5.93
CA PRO A 91 0.87 1.25 -6.44
C PRO A 91 -0.20 1.01 -5.35
N ALA A 92 0.19 0.75 -4.11
CA ALA A 92 -0.75 0.46 -3.03
C ALA A 92 -1.62 1.67 -2.67
N VAL A 93 -1.04 2.87 -2.54
CA VAL A 93 -1.76 4.11 -2.21
C VAL A 93 -2.60 4.57 -3.41
N ASN A 94 -2.09 4.46 -4.64
CA ASN A 94 -2.86 4.74 -5.84
C ASN A 94 -4.13 3.88 -5.91
N LYS A 95 -4.02 2.59 -5.60
CA LYS A 95 -5.18 1.70 -5.53
C LYS A 95 -6.12 2.09 -4.39
N LEU A 96 -5.61 2.34 -3.19
CA LEU A 96 -6.42 2.74 -2.05
C LEU A 96 -7.21 4.02 -2.35
N GLY A 97 -6.56 5.03 -2.94
CA GLY A 97 -7.19 6.31 -3.25
C GLY A 97 -8.24 6.22 -4.34
N SER A 98 -8.05 5.37 -5.35
CA SER A 98 -8.91 5.29 -6.54
C SER A 98 -10.05 4.26 -6.44
N VAL A 99 -9.97 3.25 -5.57
CA VAL A 99 -11.04 2.24 -5.41
C VAL A 99 -12.39 2.86 -5.09
N PRO A 100 -12.54 3.89 -4.24
CA PRO A 100 -13.82 4.57 -4.06
C PRO A 100 -14.41 5.15 -5.35
N LEU A 101 -13.58 5.74 -6.19
CA LEU A 101 -13.98 6.24 -7.50
C LEU A 101 -14.42 5.10 -8.43
N MET A 102 -13.67 3.99 -8.47
CA MET A 102 -14.03 2.83 -9.27
C MET A 102 -15.38 2.24 -8.86
N ASN A 103 -15.67 2.21 -7.56
CA ASN A 103 -16.88 1.62 -7.00
C ASN A 103 -18.12 2.52 -7.05
N ALA A 104 -17.97 3.83 -6.96
CA ALA A 104 -19.08 4.76 -6.76
C ALA A 104 -19.04 5.98 -7.68
N GLY A 105 -18.01 6.13 -8.50
CA GLY A 105 -17.92 7.22 -9.48
C GLY A 105 -18.79 6.95 -10.70
N ASN A 106 -19.31 8.03 -11.29
CA ASN A 106 -19.96 7.98 -12.62
C ASN A 106 -18.87 7.91 -13.73
N GLU A 107 -19.30 7.67 -14.98
CA GLU A 107 -18.37 7.48 -16.10
C GLU A 107 -17.52 8.73 -16.41
N GLU A 108 -18.05 9.93 -16.23
CA GLU A 108 -17.30 11.17 -16.42
C GLU A 108 -16.19 11.33 -15.39
N GLN A 109 -16.51 11.04 -14.10
CA GLN A 109 -15.53 11.03 -13.02
C GLN A 109 -14.44 9.98 -13.26
N LYS A 110 -14.81 8.75 -13.59
CA LYS A 110 -13.87 7.67 -13.91
C LYS A 110 -12.95 8.07 -15.06
N LYS A 111 -13.53 8.52 -16.18
CA LYS A 111 -12.77 8.95 -17.34
C LYS A 111 -11.80 10.09 -17.00
N LYS A 112 -12.26 11.10 -16.23
CA LYS A 112 -11.43 12.25 -15.85
C LYS A 112 -10.25 11.82 -14.97
N TYR A 113 -10.50 11.09 -13.90
CA TYR A 113 -9.50 10.86 -12.85
C TYR A 113 -8.69 9.58 -13.06
N LEU A 114 -9.29 8.46 -13.55
CA LEU A 114 -8.54 7.23 -13.77
C LEU A 114 -7.58 7.36 -14.95
N THR A 115 -7.94 8.09 -16.02
CA THR A 115 -7.02 8.36 -17.13
C THR A 115 -5.79 9.15 -16.66
N GLN A 116 -5.98 10.12 -15.78
CA GLN A 116 -4.87 10.89 -15.23
C GLN A 116 -4.02 10.06 -14.24
N LEU A 117 -4.65 9.16 -13.47
CA LEU A 117 -3.95 8.22 -12.61
C LEU A 117 -3.09 7.27 -13.44
N ALA A 118 -3.62 6.70 -14.53
CA ALA A 118 -2.87 5.88 -15.47
C ALA A 118 -1.70 6.64 -16.12
N ALA A 119 -1.87 7.95 -16.35
CA ALA A 119 -0.81 8.84 -16.84
C ALA A 119 0.22 9.26 -15.78
N GLY A 120 0.16 8.74 -14.55
CA GLY A 120 1.16 8.94 -13.51
C GLY A 120 0.82 9.97 -12.43
N LYS A 121 -0.39 10.54 -12.45
CA LYS A 121 -0.83 11.41 -11.35
C LYS A 121 -1.31 10.56 -10.17
N GLY A 122 -0.69 10.76 -9.00
CA GLY A 122 -0.99 9.97 -7.81
C GLY A 122 -2.39 10.22 -7.22
N PHE A 123 -2.91 9.23 -6.51
CA PHE A 123 -4.18 9.28 -5.81
C PHE A 123 -4.00 8.86 -4.34
N SER A 124 -4.37 9.72 -3.39
CA SER A 124 -4.30 9.46 -1.94
C SER A 124 -5.68 9.30 -1.32
N TYR A 125 -5.72 8.79 -0.07
CA TYR A 125 -6.94 8.50 0.66
C TYR A 125 -6.96 9.21 2.01
N CYS A 126 -7.97 10.04 2.25
CA CYS A 126 -8.10 10.91 3.40
C CYS A 126 -9.29 10.47 4.28
N LEU A 127 -9.05 9.50 5.18
CA LEU A 127 -10.05 9.01 6.14
C LEU A 127 -9.75 9.52 7.55
N SER A 128 -8.57 9.21 8.09
CA SER A 128 -8.19 9.41 9.48
C SER A 128 -8.03 10.88 9.86
N GLU A 129 -8.35 11.20 11.12
CA GLU A 129 -8.14 12.50 11.76
C GLU A 129 -7.36 12.32 13.05
N SER A 130 -6.86 13.40 13.63
CA SER A 130 -6.13 13.35 14.91
C SER A 130 -6.94 12.69 16.03
N GLU A 131 -8.24 12.91 16.04
CA GLU A 131 -9.19 12.41 17.06
C GLU A 131 -10.03 11.21 16.58
N ALA A 132 -9.87 10.79 15.31
CA ALA A 132 -10.67 9.73 14.69
C ALA A 132 -9.76 8.80 13.86
N GLY A 133 -9.14 7.83 14.52
CA GLY A 133 -8.38 6.74 13.91
C GLY A 133 -9.23 5.48 13.76
N SER A 134 -9.16 4.56 14.73
CA SER A 134 -9.98 3.33 14.73
C SER A 134 -11.48 3.64 14.81
N ASP A 135 -11.88 4.69 15.52
CA ASP A 135 -13.23 5.22 15.50
C ASP A 135 -13.43 6.20 14.33
N ALA A 136 -13.31 5.68 13.11
CA ALA A 136 -13.38 6.48 11.89
C ALA A 136 -14.75 7.16 11.68
N ALA A 137 -15.83 6.63 12.28
CA ALA A 137 -17.16 7.23 12.21
C ALA A 137 -17.29 8.52 13.03
N ALA A 138 -16.38 8.75 13.99
CA ALA A 138 -16.33 9.94 14.84
C ALA A 138 -15.62 11.13 14.16
N MET A 139 -15.34 11.06 12.86
CA MET A 139 -14.67 12.15 12.13
C MET A 139 -15.42 13.48 12.25
N LYS A 140 -14.67 14.57 12.30
CA LYS A 140 -15.18 15.94 12.46
C LYS A 140 -15.07 16.79 11.20
N THR A 141 -14.36 16.32 10.16
CA THR A 141 -14.31 17.01 8.85
C THR A 141 -15.72 17.18 8.33
N LYS A 142 -16.10 18.43 8.05
CA LYS A 142 -17.45 18.79 7.56
C LYS A 142 -17.41 19.07 6.07
N ALA A 143 -18.48 18.67 5.40
CA ALA A 143 -18.82 19.11 4.06
C ALA A 143 -20.19 19.80 4.13
N THR A 144 -20.22 21.13 4.03
CA THR A 144 -21.45 21.92 4.10
C THR A 144 -21.94 22.23 2.69
N LYS A 145 -23.21 21.98 2.40
CA LYS A 145 -23.81 22.27 1.09
C LYS A 145 -23.88 23.77 0.84
N ASP A 146 -23.46 24.22 -0.35
CA ASP A 146 -23.50 25.61 -0.81
C ASP A 146 -23.93 25.64 -2.29
N GLY A 147 -25.22 25.76 -2.54
CA GLY A 147 -25.81 25.63 -3.88
C GLY A 147 -25.46 24.27 -4.51
N ASP A 148 -24.83 24.30 -5.70
CA ASP A 148 -24.37 23.08 -6.40
C ASP A 148 -22.93 22.68 -6.00
N SER A 149 -22.48 23.17 -4.84
CA SER A 149 -21.12 22.89 -4.33
C SER A 149 -21.18 22.44 -2.88
N TRP A 150 -20.02 22.02 -2.39
CA TRP A 150 -19.74 21.68 -1.00
C TRP A 150 -18.54 22.46 -0.49
N ILE A 151 -18.59 22.91 0.73
CA ILE A 151 -17.46 23.57 1.42
C ILE A 151 -16.88 22.56 2.42
N LEU A 152 -15.63 22.15 2.20
CA LEU A 152 -14.90 21.26 3.11
C LEU A 152 -14.04 22.08 4.06
N SER A 153 -14.15 21.78 5.35
CA SER A 153 -13.34 22.46 6.39
C SER A 153 -12.93 21.44 7.45
N SER A 154 -11.66 21.36 7.76
CA SER A 154 -10.96 20.62 8.82
C SER A 154 -9.57 20.14 8.33
N SER A 155 -9.04 19.08 8.95
CA SER A 155 -7.81 18.43 8.50
C SER A 155 -7.91 16.90 8.57
N LYS A 156 -7.09 16.24 7.77
CA LYS A 156 -6.87 14.79 7.82
C LYS A 156 -5.44 14.48 8.22
N LYS A 157 -5.25 13.43 9.00
CA LYS A 157 -3.97 13.03 9.58
C LYS A 157 -3.46 11.71 8.98
N TRP A 158 -2.14 11.55 8.95
CA TRP A 158 -1.47 10.33 8.50
C TRP A 158 -1.68 9.99 7.03
N ILE A 159 -1.80 11.01 6.16
CA ILE A 159 -2.10 10.78 4.76
C ILE A 159 -0.82 10.44 3.98
N SER A 160 -0.76 9.20 3.50
CA SER A 160 0.34 8.69 2.69
C SER A 160 0.37 9.38 1.32
N ASN A 161 1.57 9.72 0.84
CA ASN A 161 1.84 10.43 -0.41
C ASN A 161 1.17 11.83 -0.49
N ALA A 162 0.76 12.41 0.67
CA ALA A 162 0.22 13.75 0.71
C ALA A 162 1.24 14.79 0.24
N GLY A 163 0.81 15.67 -0.66
CA GLY A 163 1.66 16.65 -1.33
C GLY A 163 2.38 16.12 -2.58
N VAL A 164 2.46 14.79 -2.76
CA VAL A 164 2.91 14.14 -4.01
C VAL A 164 1.74 13.82 -4.91
N SER A 165 0.70 13.18 -4.36
CA SER A 165 -0.53 12.88 -5.11
C SER A 165 -1.24 14.14 -5.59
N GLU A 166 -1.83 14.06 -6.80
CA GLU A 166 -2.66 15.13 -7.36
C GLU A 166 -4.11 15.03 -6.88
N PHE A 167 -4.60 13.83 -6.59
CA PHE A 167 -5.98 13.57 -6.23
C PHE A 167 -6.09 12.94 -4.84
N TYR A 168 -7.17 13.27 -4.14
CA TYR A 168 -7.47 12.81 -2.79
C TYR A 168 -8.93 12.37 -2.70
N THR A 169 -9.17 11.12 -2.34
CA THR A 169 -10.51 10.71 -1.89
C THR A 169 -10.65 11.13 -0.43
N VAL A 170 -11.55 12.05 -0.15
CA VAL A 170 -11.77 12.66 1.16
C VAL A 170 -13.12 12.24 1.71
N LEU A 171 -13.13 11.63 2.91
CA LEU A 171 -14.35 11.33 3.67
C LEU A 171 -14.66 12.52 4.57
N ALA A 172 -15.88 13.04 4.48
CA ALA A 172 -16.33 14.16 5.28
C ALA A 172 -17.80 13.99 5.70
N SER A 173 -18.16 14.50 6.87
CA SER A 173 -19.54 14.47 7.35
C SER A 173 -20.36 15.57 6.69
N THR A 174 -21.41 15.17 6.02
CA THR A 174 -22.47 16.06 5.50
C THR A 174 -23.60 16.26 6.51
N ASP A 175 -23.66 15.42 7.56
CA ASP A 175 -24.61 15.51 8.67
C ASP A 175 -24.06 14.79 9.92
N LEU A 176 -23.45 15.55 10.82
CA LEU A 176 -22.85 15.00 12.04
C LEU A 176 -23.86 14.28 12.95
N SER A 177 -25.16 14.64 12.89
CA SER A 177 -26.19 14.01 13.73
C SER A 177 -26.47 12.57 13.36
N LYS A 178 -26.11 12.15 12.15
CA LYS A 178 -26.34 10.80 11.61
C LYS A 178 -25.14 9.85 11.78
N GLY A 179 -24.04 10.29 12.42
CA GLY A 179 -22.84 9.47 12.60
C GLY A 179 -22.35 8.90 11.28
N ALA A 180 -22.09 7.58 11.20
CA ALA A 180 -21.62 6.91 9.99
C ALA A 180 -22.50 7.14 8.75
N LYS A 181 -23.81 7.26 8.92
CA LYS A 181 -24.77 7.52 7.83
C LYS A 181 -24.78 8.97 7.35
N GLY A 182 -24.06 9.86 8.02
CA GLY A 182 -23.88 11.25 7.61
C GLY A 182 -22.58 11.48 6.85
N ILE A 183 -21.74 10.46 6.62
CA ILE A 183 -20.44 10.60 5.96
C ILE A 183 -20.60 10.40 4.45
N SER A 184 -20.03 11.31 3.66
CA SER A 184 -19.95 11.26 2.20
C SER A 184 -18.49 11.25 1.74
N ALA A 185 -18.25 10.86 0.49
CA ALA A 185 -16.93 10.83 -0.11
C ALA A 185 -16.82 11.84 -1.27
N PHE A 186 -15.68 12.50 -1.37
CA PHE A 186 -15.41 13.55 -2.36
C PHE A 186 -14.05 13.36 -2.99
N ILE A 187 -13.89 13.74 -4.26
CA ILE A 187 -12.58 13.92 -4.88
C ILE A 187 -12.15 15.36 -4.68
N VAL A 188 -10.98 15.54 -4.05
CA VAL A 188 -10.30 16.82 -3.90
C VAL A 188 -9.03 16.82 -4.75
N GLU A 189 -8.79 17.89 -5.49
CA GLU A 189 -7.57 18.08 -6.28
C GLU A 189 -6.55 18.85 -5.44
N LYS A 190 -5.28 18.52 -5.58
CA LYS A 190 -4.17 19.23 -4.90
C LYS A 190 -4.18 20.74 -5.16
N SER A 191 -4.64 21.13 -6.34
CA SER A 191 -4.72 22.52 -6.79
C SER A 191 -5.94 23.28 -6.31
N ASP A 192 -6.88 22.63 -5.60
CA ASP A 192 -8.06 23.32 -5.08
C ASP A 192 -7.66 24.39 -4.07
N ALA A 193 -8.23 25.60 -4.21
CA ALA A 193 -7.97 26.68 -3.28
C ALA A 193 -8.38 26.30 -1.86
N GLY A 194 -7.47 26.52 -0.89
CA GLY A 194 -7.66 26.15 0.51
C GLY A 194 -7.10 24.76 0.86
N VAL A 195 -6.58 23.97 -0.09
CA VAL A 195 -5.84 22.74 0.19
C VAL A 195 -4.39 23.09 0.53
N SER A 196 -3.92 22.57 1.66
CA SER A 196 -2.51 22.69 2.05
C SER A 196 -2.03 21.47 2.83
N PHE A 197 -0.72 21.37 3.04
CA PHE A 197 -0.09 20.19 3.60
C PHE A 197 0.82 20.56 4.77
N GLY A 198 0.70 19.81 5.85
CA GLY A 198 1.60 19.91 7.01
C GLY A 198 3.03 19.47 6.69
N ALA A 199 3.91 19.50 7.67
CA ALA A 199 5.26 18.96 7.57
C ALA A 199 5.23 17.42 7.39
N HIS A 200 6.33 16.86 6.90
CA HIS A 200 6.51 15.41 6.84
C HIS A 200 6.60 14.85 8.27
N GLU A 201 5.86 13.77 8.52
CA GLU A 201 5.98 13.04 9.78
C GLU A 201 7.32 12.31 9.85
N LYS A 202 7.97 12.41 11.01
CA LYS A 202 9.18 11.65 11.32
C LYS A 202 8.78 10.24 11.74
N LYS A 203 8.99 9.27 10.87
CA LYS A 203 8.50 7.90 11.06
C LYS A 203 9.62 6.92 11.42
N MET A 204 9.26 5.83 12.07
CA MET A 204 10.14 4.70 12.33
C MET A 204 10.56 4.00 11.03
N GLY A 205 9.57 3.60 10.22
CA GLY A 205 9.73 2.94 8.93
C GLY A 205 8.98 3.66 7.81
N PHE A 206 9.01 3.08 6.60
CA PHE A 206 8.44 3.68 5.38
C PHE A 206 8.83 5.14 5.18
N ARG A 207 10.05 5.49 5.58
CA ARG A 207 10.51 6.89 5.61
C ARG A 207 10.43 7.55 4.24
N GLY A 208 10.61 6.78 3.17
CA GLY A 208 10.49 7.24 1.79
C GLY A 208 9.06 7.53 1.31
N SER A 209 8.02 7.12 2.06
CA SER A 209 6.64 7.49 1.73
C SER A 209 6.25 8.75 2.51
N PRO A 210 6.06 9.90 1.87
CA PRO A 210 5.62 11.11 2.53
C PRO A 210 4.30 10.87 3.25
N THR A 211 4.28 11.13 4.55
CA THR A 211 3.07 11.06 5.38
C THR A 211 2.87 12.42 6.01
N ARG A 212 1.73 13.06 5.76
CA ARG A 212 1.49 14.46 6.17
C ARG A 212 0.04 14.65 6.60
N GLU A 213 -0.23 15.72 7.32
CA GLU A 213 -1.57 16.26 7.45
C GLU A 213 -1.99 16.92 6.13
N VAL A 214 -3.29 16.84 5.84
CA VAL A 214 -3.92 17.58 4.74
C VAL A 214 -4.96 18.52 5.34
N TYR A 215 -4.81 19.82 5.11
CA TYR A 215 -5.71 20.84 5.60
C TYR A 215 -6.69 21.27 4.51
N PHE A 216 -7.92 21.46 4.90
CA PHE A 216 -9.00 21.97 4.07
C PHE A 216 -9.53 23.27 4.70
N ASP A 217 -9.12 24.41 4.15
CA ASP A 217 -9.59 25.72 4.61
C ASP A 217 -10.67 26.24 3.65
N ASN A 218 -11.93 25.92 3.98
CA ASN A 218 -13.10 26.29 3.20
C ASN A 218 -12.98 25.91 1.71
N VAL A 219 -12.48 24.70 1.45
CA VAL A 219 -12.29 24.19 0.09
C VAL A 219 -13.63 24.00 -0.60
N LYS A 220 -13.88 24.75 -1.65
CA LYS A 220 -15.12 24.66 -2.43
C LYS A 220 -14.99 23.61 -3.53
N ILE A 221 -15.87 22.60 -3.48
CA ILE A 221 -15.90 21.48 -4.40
C ILE A 221 -17.28 21.41 -5.05
N SER A 222 -17.34 21.29 -6.38
CA SER A 222 -18.58 21.05 -7.11
C SER A 222 -19.20 19.69 -6.75
N ASP A 223 -20.53 19.58 -6.77
CA ASP A 223 -21.24 18.33 -6.43
C ASP A 223 -20.92 17.18 -7.39
N ASP A 224 -20.48 17.48 -8.60
CA ASP A 224 -20.01 16.50 -9.58
C ASP A 224 -18.71 15.77 -9.16
N ARG A 225 -18.05 16.21 -8.09
CA ARG A 225 -16.89 15.52 -7.48
C ARG A 225 -17.23 14.69 -6.27
N ARG A 226 -18.52 14.59 -5.90
CA ARG A 226 -18.99 13.66 -4.86
C ARG A 226 -19.07 12.24 -5.41
N LEU A 227 -18.60 11.26 -4.64
CA LEU A 227 -18.64 9.85 -4.99
C LEU A 227 -19.85 9.16 -4.35
N GLY A 228 -20.72 8.66 -5.18
CA GLY A 228 -21.96 7.99 -4.75
C GLY A 228 -22.98 8.95 -4.12
N GLU A 229 -23.95 8.41 -3.37
CA GLU A 229 -25.00 9.18 -2.72
C GLU A 229 -24.54 9.88 -1.44
N VAL A 230 -25.20 10.98 -1.08
CA VAL A 230 -24.96 11.66 0.21
C VAL A 230 -25.21 10.68 1.36
N GLY A 231 -24.25 10.57 2.28
CA GLY A 231 -24.32 9.66 3.42
C GLY A 231 -23.85 8.22 3.14
N SER A 232 -23.44 7.89 1.91
CA SER A 232 -22.93 6.56 1.55
C SER A 232 -21.43 6.38 1.79
N GLY A 233 -20.70 7.44 2.14
CA GLY A 233 -19.23 7.46 2.17
C GLY A 233 -18.63 6.49 3.17
N PHE A 234 -19.23 6.29 4.35
CA PHE A 234 -18.70 5.34 5.31
C PHE A 234 -18.80 3.88 4.84
N SER A 235 -19.94 3.50 4.25
CA SER A 235 -20.09 2.18 3.63
C SER A 235 -19.09 1.97 2.49
N LEU A 236 -18.89 3.00 1.66
CA LEU A 236 -17.89 3.00 0.59
C LEU A 236 -16.47 2.82 1.15
N ALA A 237 -16.15 3.52 2.25
CA ALA A 237 -14.86 3.39 2.93
C ALA A 237 -14.63 1.96 3.43
N MET A 238 -15.60 1.32 4.07
CA MET A 238 -15.47 -0.05 4.57
C MET A 238 -15.25 -1.05 3.43
N LYS A 239 -16.03 -0.93 2.35
CA LYS A 239 -15.81 -1.75 1.14
C LYS A 239 -14.42 -1.54 0.55
N THR A 240 -13.94 -0.30 0.49
CA THR A 240 -12.59 0.01 0.01
C THR A 240 -11.54 -0.68 0.85
N LEU A 241 -11.66 -0.66 2.18
CA LEU A 241 -10.71 -1.31 3.08
C LEU A 241 -10.71 -2.84 2.92
N ASP A 242 -11.86 -3.47 2.66
CA ASP A 242 -11.92 -4.92 2.40
C ASP A 242 -11.08 -5.33 1.18
N HIS A 243 -11.06 -4.54 0.13
CA HIS A 243 -10.21 -4.78 -1.04
C HIS A 243 -8.73 -4.39 -0.81
N THR A 244 -8.46 -3.36 -0.02
CA THR A 244 -7.10 -2.81 0.12
C THR A 244 -6.31 -3.37 1.30
N ARG A 245 -6.93 -4.06 2.27
CA ARG A 245 -6.20 -4.87 3.27
C ARG A 245 -5.30 -5.90 2.61
N ILE A 246 -5.73 -6.47 1.49
CA ILE A 246 -4.97 -7.46 0.72
C ILE A 246 -3.67 -6.86 0.17
N THR A 247 -3.68 -5.60 -0.25
CA THR A 247 -2.47 -4.93 -0.73
C THR A 247 -1.45 -4.67 0.38
N ILE A 248 -1.91 -4.45 1.62
CA ILE A 248 -1.03 -4.34 2.79
C ILE A 248 -0.50 -5.71 3.20
N ALA A 249 -1.31 -6.78 3.09
CA ALA A 249 -0.80 -8.15 3.25
C ALA A 249 0.31 -8.48 2.26
N ALA A 250 0.15 -8.11 0.99
CA ALA A 250 1.16 -8.28 -0.05
C ALA A 250 2.45 -7.49 0.23
N GLN A 251 2.32 -6.26 0.72
CA GLN A 251 3.47 -5.44 1.13
C GLN A 251 4.27 -6.09 2.26
N ALA A 252 3.57 -6.51 3.32
CA ALA A 252 4.19 -7.21 4.44
C ALA A 252 4.88 -8.51 4.01
N LEU A 253 4.22 -9.28 3.14
CA LEU A 253 4.76 -10.51 2.56
C LEU A 253 6.04 -10.25 1.76
N GLY A 254 6.06 -9.21 0.93
CA GLY A 254 7.25 -8.82 0.18
C GLY A 254 8.42 -8.44 1.08
N ILE A 255 8.18 -7.62 2.11
CA ILE A 255 9.19 -7.24 3.10
C ILE A 255 9.76 -8.48 3.81
N ALA A 256 8.89 -9.39 4.27
CA ALA A 256 9.29 -10.65 4.90
C ALA A 256 10.15 -11.50 3.96
N GLN A 257 9.75 -11.66 2.71
CA GLN A 257 10.49 -12.41 1.71
C GLN A 257 11.87 -11.81 1.45
N GLY A 258 11.95 -10.49 1.31
CA GLY A 258 13.23 -9.78 1.11
C GLY A 258 14.19 -9.98 2.28
N ALA A 259 13.71 -9.85 3.52
CA ALA A 259 14.50 -10.07 4.72
C ALA A 259 14.98 -11.52 4.83
N PHE A 260 14.11 -12.49 4.54
CA PHE A 260 14.46 -13.91 4.47
C PHE A 260 15.54 -14.21 3.44
N ASP A 261 15.44 -13.67 2.24
CA ASP A 261 16.41 -13.89 1.16
C ASP A 261 17.81 -13.41 1.57
N ILE A 262 17.89 -12.24 2.21
CA ILE A 262 19.14 -11.66 2.72
C ILE A 262 19.70 -12.52 3.85
N ALA A 263 18.87 -12.88 4.83
CA ALA A 263 19.29 -13.71 5.96
C ALA A 263 19.80 -15.08 5.51
N LYS A 264 19.09 -15.72 4.58
CA LYS A 264 19.49 -17.00 3.98
C LYS A 264 20.83 -16.88 3.26
N LYS A 265 21.01 -15.85 2.40
CA LYS A 265 22.26 -15.61 1.69
C LYS A 265 23.42 -15.42 2.68
N TYR A 266 23.22 -14.53 3.65
CA TYR A 266 24.23 -14.25 4.68
C TYR A 266 24.60 -15.52 5.46
N ALA A 267 23.63 -16.37 5.84
CA ALA A 267 23.90 -17.59 6.57
C ALA A 267 24.80 -18.58 5.81
N HIS A 268 24.70 -18.63 4.48
CA HIS A 268 25.59 -19.44 3.65
C HIS A 268 27.01 -18.85 3.48
N GLU A 269 27.14 -17.51 3.49
CA GLU A 269 28.40 -16.83 3.28
C GLU A 269 29.20 -16.63 4.58
N ARG A 270 28.50 -16.38 5.70
CA ARG A 270 29.14 -16.09 7.00
C ARG A 270 29.74 -17.35 7.62
N GLN A 271 31.01 -17.28 7.92
CA GLN A 271 31.78 -18.39 8.54
C GLN A 271 31.98 -18.09 10.04
N GLN A 272 31.67 -19.07 10.88
CA GLN A 272 32.06 -19.07 12.31
C GLN A 272 32.26 -20.53 12.76
N PHE A 273 33.12 -20.73 13.73
CA PHE A 273 33.51 -22.08 14.21
C PHE A 273 33.96 -23.02 13.09
N GLY A 274 34.63 -22.47 12.05
CA GLY A 274 35.20 -23.23 10.94
C GLY A 274 34.23 -23.67 9.86
N LYS A 275 32.95 -23.18 9.85
CA LYS A 275 31.95 -23.53 8.84
C LYS A 275 30.93 -22.41 8.66
N PRO A 276 30.13 -22.42 7.55
CA PRO A 276 29.01 -21.50 7.38
C PRO A 276 28.05 -21.58 8.55
N ILE A 277 27.47 -20.44 8.98
CA ILE A 277 26.50 -20.45 10.08
C ILE A 277 25.22 -21.19 9.71
N PHE A 278 24.94 -21.36 8.41
CA PHE A 278 23.86 -22.20 7.91
C PHE A 278 23.94 -23.66 8.41
N ASP A 279 25.15 -24.18 8.67
CA ASP A 279 25.37 -25.56 9.13
C ASP A 279 25.04 -25.79 10.61
N PHE A 280 24.58 -24.77 11.32
CA PHE A 280 24.10 -24.89 12.70
C PHE A 280 22.58 -25.08 12.72
N GLN A 281 22.10 -26.11 13.41
CA GLN A 281 20.67 -26.45 13.48
C GLN A 281 19.80 -25.28 13.98
N GLY A 282 20.29 -24.46 14.91
CA GLY A 282 19.57 -23.28 15.38
C GLY A 282 19.22 -22.30 14.24
N ILE A 283 20.18 -22.05 13.33
CA ILE A 283 19.97 -21.20 12.15
C ILE A 283 19.06 -21.89 11.12
N GLN A 284 19.26 -23.20 10.89
CA GLN A 284 18.42 -23.97 9.97
C GLN A 284 16.95 -23.97 10.40
N PHE A 285 16.65 -24.13 11.68
CA PHE A 285 15.28 -24.11 12.20
C PHE A 285 14.66 -22.72 12.08
N MET A 286 15.41 -21.66 12.39
CA MET A 286 14.92 -20.29 12.19
C MET A 286 14.56 -20.04 10.72
N LEU A 287 15.45 -20.38 9.78
CA LEU A 287 15.20 -20.19 8.36
C LEU A 287 14.04 -21.06 7.84
N ALA A 288 13.90 -22.28 8.35
CA ALA A 288 12.78 -23.16 8.01
C ALA A 288 11.43 -22.57 8.48
N ASP A 289 11.37 -22.08 9.71
CA ASP A 289 10.18 -21.45 10.28
C ASP A 289 9.81 -20.16 9.50
N MET A 290 10.80 -19.34 9.16
CA MET A 290 10.59 -18.15 8.33
C MET A 290 9.98 -18.52 6.98
N ALA A 291 10.57 -19.50 6.28
CA ALA A 291 10.10 -19.93 4.95
C ALA A 291 8.68 -20.50 5.01
N MET A 292 8.37 -21.32 6.01
CA MET A 292 7.03 -21.89 6.20
C MET A 292 5.97 -20.81 6.46
N GLN A 293 6.26 -19.83 7.32
CA GLN A 293 5.32 -18.77 7.67
C GLN A 293 5.09 -17.83 6.49
N ILE A 294 6.14 -17.46 5.74
CA ILE A 294 6.02 -16.66 4.51
C ILE A 294 5.11 -17.35 3.51
N GLU A 295 5.32 -18.66 3.28
CA GLU A 295 4.51 -19.39 2.30
C GLU A 295 3.04 -19.51 2.74
N ALA A 296 2.77 -19.76 4.02
CA ALA A 296 1.41 -19.77 4.56
C ALA A 296 0.73 -18.39 4.40
N ALA A 297 1.45 -17.30 4.67
CA ALA A 297 0.95 -15.94 4.48
C ALA A 297 0.67 -15.63 3.00
N ARG A 298 1.53 -16.11 2.08
CA ARG A 298 1.35 -15.96 0.62
C ARG A 298 0.07 -16.64 0.15
N GLN A 299 -0.14 -17.88 0.52
CA GLN A 299 -1.33 -18.64 0.12
C GLN A 299 -2.62 -17.96 0.60
N LEU A 300 -2.64 -17.50 1.86
CA LEU A 300 -3.79 -16.78 2.41
C LEU A 300 -4.04 -15.44 1.71
N THR A 301 -2.97 -14.69 1.41
CA THR A 301 -3.05 -13.40 0.70
C THR A 301 -3.57 -13.58 -0.74
N TYR A 302 -3.09 -14.59 -1.44
CA TYR A 302 -3.51 -14.88 -2.81
C TYR A 302 -4.94 -15.41 -2.87
N ALA A 303 -5.33 -16.27 -1.94
CA ALA A 303 -6.73 -16.70 -1.80
C ALA A 303 -7.65 -15.49 -1.56
N ALA A 304 -7.26 -14.54 -0.71
CA ALA A 304 -8.02 -13.32 -0.47
C ALA A 304 -8.11 -12.44 -1.74
N ALA A 305 -7.03 -12.35 -2.54
CA ALA A 305 -7.03 -11.61 -3.80
C ALA A 305 -8.00 -12.21 -4.83
N ILE A 306 -8.01 -13.53 -4.98
CA ILE A 306 -8.93 -14.25 -5.87
C ILE A 306 -10.39 -14.03 -5.43
N LYS A 307 -10.66 -14.10 -4.12
CA LYS A 307 -12.00 -13.82 -3.57
C LYS A 307 -12.43 -12.37 -3.82
N SER A 308 -11.50 -11.42 -3.71
CA SER A 308 -11.74 -10.01 -4.02
C SER A 308 -12.17 -9.83 -5.49
N GLU A 309 -11.47 -10.48 -6.41
CA GLU A 309 -11.77 -10.41 -7.84
C GLU A 309 -13.15 -11.01 -8.18
N ARG A 310 -13.48 -12.12 -7.52
CA ARG A 310 -14.76 -12.81 -7.72
C ARG A 310 -15.94 -12.18 -6.98
N GLY A 311 -15.71 -11.17 -6.13
CA GLY A 311 -16.76 -10.53 -5.32
C GLY A 311 -17.40 -11.49 -4.32
N GLU A 312 -16.62 -12.42 -3.73
CA GLU A 312 -17.15 -13.43 -2.81
C GLU A 312 -17.63 -12.82 -1.48
N LYS A 313 -18.69 -13.37 -0.93
CA LYS A 313 -19.39 -12.83 0.26
C LYS A 313 -18.54 -12.85 1.55
N ASP A 314 -17.57 -13.74 1.63
CA ASP A 314 -16.66 -13.89 2.77
C ASP A 314 -15.35 -13.10 2.63
N LEU A 315 -15.28 -12.20 1.64
CA LEU A 315 -14.11 -11.35 1.39
C LEU A 315 -13.64 -10.61 2.64
N THR A 316 -14.56 -10.01 3.40
CA THR A 316 -14.22 -9.26 4.62
C THR A 316 -13.41 -10.10 5.61
N PHE A 317 -13.80 -11.37 5.81
CA PHE A 317 -13.05 -12.29 6.66
C PHE A 317 -11.66 -12.59 6.09
N PHE A 318 -11.58 -13.00 4.81
CA PHE A 318 -10.31 -13.39 4.21
C PHE A 318 -9.33 -12.23 4.07
N SER A 319 -9.80 -11.04 3.72
CA SER A 319 -8.95 -9.84 3.62
C SER A 319 -8.41 -9.41 4.99
N ALA A 320 -9.23 -9.47 6.04
CA ALA A 320 -8.80 -9.19 7.40
C ALA A 320 -7.81 -10.24 7.92
N ALA A 321 -8.09 -11.53 7.70
CA ALA A 321 -7.21 -12.64 8.08
C ALA A 321 -5.85 -12.56 7.36
N ALA A 322 -5.86 -12.32 6.04
CA ALA A 322 -4.63 -12.19 5.25
C ALA A 322 -3.77 -11.01 5.75
N LYS A 323 -4.38 -9.82 5.97
CA LYS A 323 -3.65 -8.67 6.48
C LYS A 323 -3.06 -8.93 7.86
N CYS A 324 -3.86 -9.43 8.80
CA CYS A 324 -3.42 -9.69 10.16
C CYS A 324 -2.25 -10.70 10.16
N PHE A 325 -2.44 -11.86 9.54
CA PHE A 325 -1.44 -12.91 9.53
C PHE A 325 -0.15 -12.51 8.81
N ALA A 326 -0.25 -11.89 7.62
CA ALA A 326 0.94 -11.49 6.86
C ALA A 326 1.77 -10.42 7.58
N THR A 327 1.13 -9.46 8.26
CA THR A 327 1.86 -8.42 9.03
C THR A 327 2.51 -8.99 10.29
N ASP A 328 1.84 -9.91 11.00
CA ASP A 328 2.45 -10.59 12.16
C ASP A 328 3.65 -11.45 11.73
N VAL A 329 3.54 -12.16 10.61
CA VAL A 329 4.64 -12.92 10.02
C VAL A 329 5.78 -11.99 9.60
N ALA A 330 5.50 -10.84 8.99
CA ALA A 330 6.54 -9.90 8.58
C ALA A 330 7.35 -9.40 9.77
N MET A 331 6.67 -8.96 10.85
CA MET A 331 7.34 -8.54 12.09
C MET A 331 8.25 -9.63 12.65
N LYS A 332 7.77 -10.88 12.69
CA LYS A 332 8.57 -12.00 13.19
C LYS A 332 9.76 -12.29 12.29
N VAL A 333 9.53 -12.45 10.99
CA VAL A 333 10.56 -12.82 10.00
C VAL A 333 11.66 -11.76 9.91
N THR A 334 11.30 -10.49 9.90
CA THR A 334 12.30 -9.39 9.83
C THR A 334 13.13 -9.30 11.11
N THR A 335 12.52 -9.52 12.27
CA THR A 335 13.24 -9.60 13.55
C THR A 335 14.19 -10.83 13.57
N ASP A 336 13.75 -11.98 13.12
CA ASP A 336 14.58 -13.19 13.01
C ASP A 336 15.73 -12.97 11.99
N ALA A 337 15.48 -12.25 10.89
CA ALA A 337 16.54 -11.89 9.92
C ALA A 337 17.64 -11.01 10.56
N VAL A 338 17.26 -10.02 11.35
CA VAL A 338 18.22 -9.22 12.14
C VAL A 338 19.04 -10.13 13.07
N GLN A 339 18.39 -11.08 13.74
CA GLN A 339 19.07 -12.03 14.63
C GLN A 339 20.04 -12.94 13.87
N VAL A 340 19.68 -13.45 12.68
CA VAL A 340 20.56 -14.28 11.84
C VAL A 340 21.84 -13.53 11.44
N LEU A 341 21.75 -12.23 11.14
CA LEU A 341 22.90 -11.41 10.80
C LEU A 341 23.73 -10.99 12.04
N GLY A 342 23.20 -11.15 13.25
CA GLY A 342 23.85 -10.73 14.49
C GLY A 342 24.12 -9.22 14.49
N GLY A 343 25.32 -8.79 14.89
CA GLY A 343 25.69 -7.37 14.94
C GLY A 343 25.55 -6.64 13.58
N TYR A 344 25.75 -7.35 12.47
CA TYR A 344 25.57 -6.82 11.12
C TYR A 344 24.09 -6.59 10.75
N GLY A 345 23.15 -7.26 11.41
CA GLY A 345 21.72 -7.00 11.24
C GLY A 345 21.23 -5.72 11.93
N TYR A 346 22.03 -5.16 12.86
CA TYR A 346 21.69 -3.99 13.65
C TYR A 346 22.19 -2.67 13.06
N VAL A 347 23.04 -2.74 12.05
CA VAL A 347 23.64 -1.56 11.39
C VAL A 347 23.08 -1.40 9.98
N SER A 348 23.09 -0.17 9.46
CA SER A 348 22.48 0.19 8.19
C SER A 348 23.18 -0.33 6.93
N ASP A 349 24.36 -0.96 7.08
CA ASP A 349 25.08 -1.59 5.96
C ASP A 349 24.31 -2.76 5.32
N TYR A 350 23.40 -3.37 6.07
CA TYR A 350 22.50 -4.41 5.61
C TYR A 350 21.04 -3.97 5.70
N PRO A 351 20.22 -4.24 4.69
CA PRO A 351 18.86 -3.69 4.63
C PRO A 351 17.86 -4.32 5.60
N VAL A 352 18.22 -5.36 6.35
CA VAL A 352 17.29 -6.08 7.23
C VAL A 352 16.78 -5.21 8.39
N GLU A 353 17.61 -4.27 8.91
CA GLU A 353 17.18 -3.32 9.93
C GLU A 353 16.08 -2.39 9.41
N ARG A 354 16.22 -1.89 8.16
CA ARG A 354 15.19 -1.09 7.50
C ARG A 354 13.92 -1.91 7.28
N MET A 355 14.05 -3.15 6.81
CA MET A 355 12.92 -4.04 6.60
C MET A 355 12.17 -4.35 7.90
N MET A 356 12.89 -4.47 9.02
CA MET A 356 12.27 -4.62 10.34
C MET A 356 11.51 -3.35 10.76
N ARG A 357 12.02 -2.15 10.45
CA ARG A 357 11.31 -0.90 10.74
C ARG A 357 10.11 -0.66 9.83
N ASP A 358 10.14 -1.23 8.63
CA ASP A 358 9.07 -1.12 7.63
C ASP A 358 7.95 -2.18 7.84
N SER A 359 8.19 -3.25 8.63
CA SER A 359 7.26 -4.37 8.82
C SER A 359 6.13 -4.17 9.84
#